data_28d65e04f959408b97553452c8e225ff
#
_entry.id   28d65e04f959408b97553452c8e225ff
#
_cell.length_a   1.000
_cell.length_b   1.000
_cell.length_c   1.000
_cell.angle_alpha   90.00
_cell.angle_beta   90.00
_cell.angle_gamma   90.00
#
_symmetry.space_group_name_H-M   'P 1'
#
loop_
_entity.id
_entity.type
_entity.pdbx_description
1 polymer ?
#
loop_
_entity_poly.entity_id
_entity_poly.type
_entity_poly.pdbx_seq_one_letter_code
_entity_poly.pdbx_strand_id
1 'polypeptide(L)'
;MTKYLPAEYRELLVGPAKRYFLATLIGALGTGLVISLNVIYIHDVRHHSIGFATLLMTAGALIVLTLSPMVGSLVDRIGPRWIILAAVALAVAGQAWYAVATTTWEIVGAMVLQSASGSAVWGPSSVLLSRIIPVEQRQAAFGFNFGMVNFGIGIGGFVSMSVVSLSHPMSFTYLYLGTAVMWAVMGVAYFSLRHHGGPLAEPAPKEEGERGGWHQVIRDRRMVHLVLSSLVLLISGYGSVEAGFAIYVVNVDHVSVKAVGLIFAFNTFTIVFVQHLALRFIAGRSRTRVMGAVGALWALSWIMVGVSAHVAVWVALVLLCLSTAVFALGETLWSPVSPALVNDIAPEHLRGRYNAASGLTWGTAGMLAPAITGVILESHLEKWWPILVAGGSLVGAVAVMTLRHSLTVTEDGRGDVVLVAA
;
A
#
# COMPACT_ATOMS: atom_id res chain seq x y z
N MET A 1 -0.92 -2.93 -28.64
CA MET A 1 -0.35 -3.05 -27.28
C MET A 1 -0.58 -4.42 -26.63
N THR A 2 -1.71 -5.06 -26.82
CA THR A 2 -2.04 -6.39 -26.23
C THR A 2 -1.20 -7.57 -26.78
N LYS A 3 -0.59 -7.47 -27.93
CA LYS A 3 0.23 -8.56 -28.55
C LYS A 3 1.47 -8.96 -27.73
N TYR A 4 1.99 -8.06 -26.90
CA TYR A 4 3.21 -8.28 -26.10
C TYR A 4 2.92 -8.79 -24.67
N LEU A 5 1.64 -8.86 -24.27
CA LEU A 5 1.24 -9.40 -22.98
C LEU A 5 1.15 -10.93 -23.03
N PRO A 6 1.51 -11.64 -21.94
CA PRO A 6 1.24 -13.07 -21.79
C PRO A 6 -0.23 -13.41 -22.12
N ALA A 7 -0.46 -14.59 -22.65
CA ALA A 7 -1.81 -15.02 -23.09
C ALA A 7 -2.85 -14.86 -21.98
N GLU A 8 -2.50 -15.23 -20.75
CA GLU A 8 -3.33 -15.11 -19.55
C GLU A 8 -3.85 -13.68 -19.30
N TYR A 9 -3.01 -12.66 -19.51
CA TYR A 9 -3.41 -11.26 -19.32
C TYR A 9 -4.22 -10.71 -20.50
N ARG A 10 -4.04 -11.27 -21.70
CA ARG A 10 -4.86 -10.87 -22.87
C ARG A 10 -6.32 -11.23 -22.70
N GLU A 11 -6.60 -12.38 -22.10
CA GLU A 11 -7.94 -12.86 -21.81
C GLU A 11 -8.65 -12.00 -20.75
N LEU A 12 -7.89 -11.42 -19.83
CA LEU A 12 -8.42 -10.50 -18.82
C LEU A 12 -8.83 -9.12 -19.38
N LEU A 13 -8.28 -8.72 -20.54
CA LEU A 13 -8.50 -7.38 -21.12
C LEU A 13 -9.71 -7.34 -22.07
N VAL A 14 -10.80 -8.03 -21.73
CA VAL A 14 -12.05 -8.07 -22.49
C VAL A 14 -13.25 -7.60 -21.67
N GLY A 15 -14.22 -7.03 -22.33
CA GLY A 15 -15.53 -6.69 -21.72
C GLY A 15 -15.45 -5.86 -20.44
N PRO A 16 -16.16 -6.27 -19.37
CA PRO A 16 -16.20 -5.55 -18.10
C PRO A 16 -14.84 -5.47 -17.38
N ALA A 17 -14.03 -6.52 -17.45
CA ALA A 17 -12.72 -6.57 -16.83
C ALA A 17 -11.77 -5.51 -17.38
N LYS A 18 -11.76 -5.28 -18.71
CA LYS A 18 -11.00 -4.21 -19.33
C LYS A 18 -11.37 -2.84 -18.76
N ARG A 19 -12.67 -2.56 -18.58
CA ARG A 19 -13.13 -1.28 -18.00
C ARG A 19 -12.69 -1.13 -16.55
N TYR A 20 -12.74 -2.22 -15.78
CA TYR A 20 -12.27 -2.25 -14.39
C TYR A 20 -10.77 -1.90 -14.32
N PHE A 21 -9.93 -2.58 -15.09
CA PHE A 21 -8.48 -2.34 -15.08
C PHE A 21 -8.11 -0.94 -15.57
N LEU A 22 -8.81 -0.41 -16.60
CA LEU A 22 -8.60 0.96 -17.03
C LEU A 22 -9.00 1.97 -15.96
N ALA A 23 -10.12 1.74 -15.28
CA ALA A 23 -10.55 2.57 -14.15
C ALA A 23 -9.51 2.58 -13.03
N THR A 24 -9.02 1.39 -12.65
CA THR A 24 -7.96 1.23 -11.65
C THR A 24 -6.68 1.95 -12.04
N LEU A 25 -6.23 1.81 -13.28
CA LEU A 25 -5.04 2.50 -13.78
C LEU A 25 -5.17 4.02 -13.69
N ILE A 26 -6.32 4.56 -14.12
CA ILE A 26 -6.57 6.02 -14.08
C ILE A 26 -6.59 6.53 -12.64
N GLY A 27 -7.29 5.84 -11.74
CA GLY A 27 -7.32 6.21 -10.33
C GLY A 27 -5.94 6.13 -9.67
N ALA A 28 -5.18 5.08 -9.97
CA ALA A 28 -3.82 4.90 -9.48
C ALA A 28 -2.86 5.97 -10.00
N LEU A 29 -3.00 6.38 -11.27
CA LEU A 29 -2.26 7.49 -11.85
C LEU A 29 -2.56 8.80 -11.08
N GLY A 30 -3.84 9.08 -10.82
CA GLY A 30 -4.23 10.23 -10.00
C GLY A 30 -3.62 10.18 -8.60
N THR A 31 -3.67 9.02 -7.93
CA THR A 31 -3.04 8.83 -6.62
C THR A 31 -1.54 9.10 -6.67
N GLY A 32 -0.85 8.62 -7.70
CA GLY A 32 0.58 8.83 -7.91
C GLY A 32 0.98 10.29 -8.05
N LEU A 33 0.09 11.17 -8.53
CA LEU A 33 0.39 12.60 -8.63
C LEU A 33 0.68 13.26 -7.27
N VAL A 34 0.11 12.77 -6.17
CA VAL A 34 0.14 13.47 -4.88
C VAL A 34 0.59 12.61 -3.69
N ILE A 35 0.60 11.29 -3.79
CA ILE A 35 0.81 10.39 -2.64
C ILE A 35 2.11 10.70 -1.89
N SER A 36 3.20 10.98 -2.60
CA SER A 36 4.51 11.29 -2.03
C SER A 36 4.65 12.73 -1.57
N LEU A 37 3.68 13.60 -1.88
CA LEU A 37 3.77 15.04 -1.66
C LEU A 37 2.94 15.53 -0.46
N ASN A 38 2.14 14.67 0.16
CA ASN A 38 1.19 15.08 1.19
C ASN A 38 1.85 15.80 2.38
N VAL A 39 2.93 15.24 2.93
CA VAL A 39 3.64 15.86 4.07
C VAL A 39 4.33 17.15 3.64
N ILE A 40 4.98 17.14 2.46
CA ILE A 40 5.62 18.34 1.88
C ILE A 40 4.58 19.45 1.68
N TYR A 41 3.42 19.12 1.12
CA TYR A 41 2.36 20.09 0.90
C TYR A 41 1.89 20.75 2.21
N ILE A 42 1.64 19.96 3.26
CA ILE A 42 1.18 20.46 4.54
C ILE A 42 2.28 21.28 5.22
N HIS A 43 3.54 20.82 5.16
CA HIS A 43 4.66 21.47 5.85
C HIS A 43 5.18 22.68 5.08
N ASP A 44 5.65 22.46 3.83
CA ASP A 44 6.39 23.49 3.08
C ASP A 44 5.47 24.48 2.35
N VAL A 45 4.24 24.07 1.99
CA VAL A 45 3.30 24.94 1.25
C VAL A 45 2.25 25.56 2.16
N ARG A 46 1.77 24.82 3.17
CA ARG A 46 0.72 25.29 4.09
C ARG A 46 1.29 25.74 5.46
N HIS A 47 2.62 25.63 5.64
CA HIS A 47 3.35 26.14 6.81
C HIS A 47 2.89 25.55 8.14
N HIS A 48 2.46 24.29 8.16
CA HIS A 48 2.19 23.55 9.38
C HIS A 48 3.42 22.74 9.81
N SER A 49 3.45 22.34 11.11
CA SER A 49 4.53 21.48 11.59
C SER A 49 4.49 20.10 10.94
N ILE A 50 5.63 19.42 10.88
CA ILE A 50 5.73 18.02 10.41
C ILE A 50 4.87 17.11 11.29
N GLY A 51 4.88 17.34 12.63
CA GLY A 51 4.05 16.61 13.56
C GLY A 51 2.56 16.78 13.30
N PHE A 52 2.10 17.98 12.91
CA PHE A 52 0.71 18.16 12.48
C PHE A 52 0.41 17.33 11.21
N ALA A 53 1.30 17.35 10.21
CA ALA A 53 1.13 16.60 8.98
C ALA A 53 1.07 15.08 9.22
N THR A 54 1.97 14.57 10.05
CA THR A 54 2.03 13.14 10.40
C THR A 54 0.88 12.73 11.34
N LEU A 55 0.44 13.61 12.25
CA LEU A 55 -0.75 13.40 13.07
C LEU A 55 -2.02 13.30 12.21
N LEU A 56 -2.13 14.11 11.16
CA LEU A 56 -3.22 14.00 10.19
C LEU A 56 -3.23 12.63 9.49
N MET A 57 -2.07 12.11 9.07
CA MET A 57 -1.97 10.77 8.50
C MET A 57 -2.40 9.70 9.50
N THR A 58 -1.96 9.82 10.76
CA THR A 58 -2.36 8.93 11.86
C THR A 58 -3.87 8.95 12.08
N ALA A 59 -4.46 10.14 12.14
CA ALA A 59 -5.92 10.30 12.29
C ALA A 59 -6.67 9.73 11.07
N GLY A 60 -6.14 9.93 9.87
CA GLY A 60 -6.69 9.36 8.64
C GLY A 60 -6.68 7.83 8.66
N ALA A 61 -5.58 7.22 9.08
CA ALA A 61 -5.48 5.76 9.20
C ALA A 61 -6.48 5.21 10.25
N LEU A 62 -6.68 5.92 11.36
CA LEU A 62 -7.67 5.57 12.38
C LEU A 62 -9.09 5.62 11.82
N ILE A 63 -9.43 6.64 11.01
CA ILE A 63 -10.72 6.73 10.32
C ILE A 63 -10.92 5.52 9.39
N VAL A 64 -9.91 5.19 8.57
CA VAL A 64 -9.96 4.03 7.68
C VAL A 64 -10.19 2.74 8.47
N LEU A 65 -9.44 2.53 9.54
CA LEU A 65 -9.54 1.34 10.40
C LEU A 65 -10.93 1.20 11.03
N THR A 66 -11.51 2.31 11.48
CA THR A 66 -12.81 2.35 12.14
C THR A 66 -13.97 2.14 11.15
N LEU A 67 -13.88 2.75 9.97
CA LEU A 67 -14.94 2.69 8.97
C LEU A 67 -14.93 1.40 8.15
N SER A 68 -13.78 0.75 7.95
CA SER A 68 -13.66 -0.43 7.09
C SER A 68 -14.61 -1.58 7.45
N PRO A 69 -14.84 -1.96 8.71
CA PRO A 69 -15.82 -3.00 9.07
C PRO A 69 -17.26 -2.60 8.73
N MET A 70 -17.59 -1.30 8.89
CA MET A 70 -18.93 -0.78 8.55
C MET A 70 -19.14 -0.82 7.04
N VAL A 71 -18.12 -0.41 6.27
CA VAL A 71 -18.13 -0.49 4.80
C VAL A 71 -18.30 -1.93 4.34
N GLY A 72 -17.60 -2.90 4.93
CA GLY A 72 -17.75 -4.31 4.61
C GLY A 72 -19.19 -4.79 4.74
N SER A 73 -19.84 -4.49 5.89
CA SER A 73 -21.23 -4.85 6.11
C SER A 73 -22.21 -4.15 5.15
N LEU A 74 -21.87 -2.93 4.72
CA LEU A 74 -22.69 -2.18 3.77
C LEU A 74 -22.54 -2.72 2.35
N VAL A 75 -21.33 -3.19 1.96
CA VAL A 75 -21.10 -3.89 0.69
C VAL A 75 -21.97 -5.14 0.57
N ASP A 76 -22.12 -5.90 1.65
CA ASP A 76 -22.95 -7.10 1.66
C ASP A 76 -24.44 -6.77 1.42
N ARG A 77 -24.91 -5.63 1.94
CA ARG A 77 -26.33 -5.21 1.85
C ARG A 77 -26.72 -4.57 0.52
N ILE A 78 -25.91 -3.61 0.04
CA ILE A 78 -26.25 -2.79 -1.14
C ILE A 78 -25.38 -3.05 -2.36
N GLY A 79 -24.35 -3.89 -2.19
CA GLY A 79 -23.39 -4.24 -3.23
C GLY A 79 -22.21 -3.27 -3.33
N PRO A 80 -21.06 -3.75 -3.88
CA PRO A 80 -19.80 -3.00 -3.91
C PRO A 80 -19.88 -1.75 -4.78
N ARG A 81 -20.71 -1.76 -5.82
CA ARG A 81 -20.77 -0.66 -6.80
C ARG A 81 -21.13 0.68 -6.17
N TRP A 82 -22.21 0.73 -5.39
CA TRP A 82 -22.68 2.00 -4.80
C TRP A 82 -21.69 2.51 -3.76
N ILE A 83 -21.04 1.61 -3.05
CA ILE A 83 -19.99 1.95 -2.09
C ILE A 83 -18.78 2.55 -2.79
N ILE A 84 -18.31 1.94 -3.89
CA ILE A 84 -17.21 2.48 -4.69
C ILE A 84 -17.55 3.86 -5.24
N LEU A 85 -18.77 4.05 -5.77
CA LEU A 85 -19.18 5.35 -6.32
C LEU A 85 -19.26 6.44 -5.26
N ALA A 86 -19.78 6.12 -4.06
CA ALA A 86 -19.78 7.02 -2.92
C ALA A 86 -18.35 7.36 -2.47
N ALA A 87 -17.48 6.35 -2.39
CA ALA A 87 -16.06 6.54 -2.06
C ALA A 87 -15.35 7.44 -3.08
N VAL A 88 -15.58 7.22 -4.37
CA VAL A 88 -15.03 8.08 -5.43
C VAL A 88 -15.53 9.51 -5.31
N ALA A 89 -16.82 9.72 -5.02
CA ALA A 89 -17.35 11.07 -4.81
C ALA A 89 -16.68 11.77 -3.62
N LEU A 90 -16.48 11.05 -2.51
CA LEU A 90 -15.73 11.57 -1.35
C LEU A 90 -14.27 11.87 -1.70
N ALA A 91 -13.60 11.01 -2.49
CA ALA A 91 -12.23 11.26 -2.96
C ALA A 91 -12.16 12.52 -3.82
N VAL A 92 -13.05 12.67 -4.80
CA VAL A 92 -13.10 13.85 -5.67
C VAL A 92 -13.31 15.13 -4.86
N ALA A 93 -14.29 15.12 -3.94
CA ALA A 93 -14.57 16.25 -3.07
C ALA A 93 -13.37 16.56 -2.14
N GLY A 94 -12.79 15.54 -1.52
CA GLY A 94 -11.65 15.69 -0.62
C GLY A 94 -10.41 16.20 -1.34
N GLN A 95 -10.08 15.68 -2.53
CA GLN A 95 -8.94 16.13 -3.33
C GLN A 95 -9.13 17.57 -3.83
N ALA A 96 -10.33 17.90 -4.34
CA ALA A 96 -10.64 19.26 -4.79
C ALA A 96 -10.59 20.27 -3.62
N TRP A 97 -11.11 19.88 -2.46
CA TRP A 97 -11.03 20.72 -1.26
C TRP A 97 -9.60 20.88 -0.77
N TYR A 98 -8.82 19.80 -0.75
CA TYR A 98 -7.41 19.82 -0.35
C TYR A 98 -6.58 20.75 -1.25
N ALA A 99 -6.90 20.80 -2.55
CA ALA A 99 -6.23 21.67 -3.52
C ALA A 99 -6.30 23.16 -3.16
N VAL A 100 -7.42 23.58 -2.58
CA VAL A 100 -7.70 25.00 -2.27
C VAL A 100 -7.68 25.31 -0.76
N ALA A 101 -7.53 24.30 0.09
CA ALA A 101 -7.51 24.46 1.53
C ALA A 101 -6.39 25.40 1.98
N THR A 102 -6.72 26.40 2.80
CA THR A 102 -5.79 27.40 3.32
C THR A 102 -5.73 27.41 4.85
N THR A 103 -6.81 26.99 5.48
CA THR A 103 -6.94 26.93 6.95
C THR A 103 -6.74 25.51 7.46
N THR A 104 -6.32 25.38 8.72
CA THR A 104 -6.15 24.08 9.38
C THR A 104 -7.42 23.22 9.31
N TRP A 105 -8.59 23.82 9.51
CA TRP A 105 -9.86 23.09 9.51
C TRP A 105 -10.26 22.59 8.11
N GLU A 106 -9.92 23.34 7.07
CA GLU A 106 -10.12 22.90 5.68
C GLU A 106 -9.23 21.70 5.35
N ILE A 107 -7.96 21.73 5.77
CA ILE A 107 -7.04 20.61 5.60
C ILE A 107 -7.55 19.36 6.34
N VAL A 108 -7.99 19.52 7.60
CA VAL A 108 -8.58 18.41 8.39
C VAL A 108 -9.85 17.88 7.72
N GLY A 109 -10.76 18.76 7.28
CA GLY A 109 -12.00 18.36 6.63
C GLY A 109 -11.76 17.60 5.33
N ALA A 110 -10.84 18.07 4.50
CA ALA A 110 -10.44 17.40 3.26
C ALA A 110 -9.81 16.03 3.55
N MET A 111 -8.95 15.91 4.58
CA MET A 111 -8.35 14.65 5.02
C MET A 111 -9.42 13.66 5.49
N VAL A 112 -10.42 14.10 6.25
CA VAL A 112 -11.54 13.23 6.69
C VAL A 112 -12.27 12.64 5.49
N LEU A 113 -12.58 13.44 4.46
CA LEU A 113 -13.22 12.93 3.23
C LEU A 113 -12.33 11.92 2.51
N GLN A 114 -11.04 12.18 2.40
CA GLN A 114 -10.09 11.27 1.76
C GLN A 114 -9.97 9.94 2.52
N SER A 115 -9.88 10.00 3.84
CA SER A 115 -9.78 8.81 4.69
C SER A 115 -11.06 7.97 4.64
N ALA A 116 -12.22 8.63 4.67
CA ALA A 116 -13.51 7.96 4.49
C ALA A 116 -13.61 7.26 3.12
N SER A 117 -13.13 7.91 2.06
CA SER A 117 -12.99 7.30 0.73
C SER A 117 -12.06 6.09 0.77
N GLY A 118 -10.89 6.23 1.37
CA GLY A 118 -9.87 5.16 1.47
C GLY A 118 -10.41 3.87 2.09
N SER A 119 -11.27 4.00 3.11
CA SER A 119 -11.93 2.85 3.75
C SER A 119 -12.85 2.05 2.81
N ALA A 120 -13.35 2.69 1.74
CA ALA A 120 -14.44 2.20 0.91
C ALA A 120 -14.04 1.92 -0.56
N VAL A 121 -12.75 2.02 -0.91
CA VAL A 121 -12.28 1.73 -2.28
C VAL A 121 -11.71 0.33 -2.41
N TRP A 122 -10.72 -0.03 -1.61
CA TRP A 122 -9.95 -1.27 -1.82
C TRP A 122 -10.76 -2.55 -1.65
N GLY A 123 -11.44 -2.71 -0.52
CA GLY A 123 -12.26 -3.89 -0.25
C GLY A 123 -13.38 -4.07 -1.27
N PRO A 124 -14.26 -3.08 -1.45
CA PRO A 124 -15.34 -3.16 -2.43
C PRO A 124 -14.87 -3.37 -3.87
N SER A 125 -13.74 -2.77 -4.28
CA SER A 125 -13.16 -2.98 -5.62
C SER A 125 -12.71 -4.42 -5.82
N SER A 126 -12.11 -5.04 -4.80
CA SER A 126 -11.71 -6.44 -4.82
C SER A 126 -12.92 -7.37 -4.96
N VAL A 127 -14.03 -7.07 -4.24
CA VAL A 127 -15.29 -7.79 -4.38
C VAL A 127 -15.87 -7.63 -5.80
N LEU A 128 -15.84 -6.42 -6.36
CA LEU A 128 -16.31 -6.18 -7.73
C LEU A 128 -15.47 -6.96 -8.75
N LEU A 129 -14.14 -6.94 -8.63
CA LEU A 129 -13.23 -7.69 -9.50
C LEU A 129 -13.53 -9.19 -9.44
N SER A 130 -13.69 -9.76 -8.24
CA SER A 130 -14.00 -11.18 -8.07
C SER A 130 -15.33 -11.62 -8.68
N ARG A 131 -16.26 -10.68 -8.91
CA ARG A 131 -17.54 -10.94 -9.57
C ARG A 131 -17.49 -10.84 -11.09
N ILE A 132 -16.54 -10.04 -11.61
CA ILE A 132 -16.34 -9.85 -13.05
C ILE A 132 -15.50 -11.00 -13.64
N ILE A 133 -14.58 -11.56 -12.84
CA ILE A 133 -13.59 -12.55 -13.29
C ILE A 133 -14.00 -13.97 -12.87
N PRO A 134 -13.93 -14.97 -13.78
CA PRO A 134 -14.09 -16.38 -13.45
C PRO A 134 -13.14 -16.84 -12.35
N VAL A 135 -13.55 -17.84 -11.55
CA VAL A 135 -12.81 -18.29 -10.35
C VAL A 135 -11.38 -18.71 -10.71
N GLU A 136 -11.22 -19.40 -11.84
CA GLU A 136 -9.95 -19.94 -12.34
C GLU A 136 -8.93 -18.85 -12.70
N GLN A 137 -9.41 -17.65 -13.06
CA GLN A 137 -8.57 -16.52 -13.49
C GLN A 137 -8.36 -15.46 -12.38
N ARG A 138 -8.99 -15.62 -11.22
CA ARG A 138 -8.94 -14.60 -10.15
C ARG A 138 -7.54 -14.30 -9.68
N GLN A 139 -6.69 -15.32 -9.49
CA GLN A 139 -5.31 -15.10 -9.04
C GLN A 139 -4.52 -14.25 -10.04
N ALA A 140 -4.60 -14.56 -11.33
CA ALA A 140 -3.97 -13.78 -12.39
C ALA A 140 -4.53 -12.35 -12.45
N ALA A 141 -5.85 -12.19 -12.29
CA ALA A 141 -6.53 -10.89 -12.30
C ALA A 141 -6.11 -10.00 -11.12
N PHE A 142 -6.00 -10.53 -9.91
CA PHE A 142 -5.51 -9.77 -8.75
C PHE A 142 -4.04 -9.38 -8.90
N GLY A 143 -3.20 -10.30 -9.43
CA GLY A 143 -1.80 -9.99 -9.74
C GLY A 143 -1.67 -8.89 -10.80
N PHE A 144 -2.47 -8.97 -11.86
CA PHE A 144 -2.53 -7.94 -12.90
C PHE A 144 -3.02 -6.60 -12.36
N ASN A 145 -4.06 -6.62 -11.50
CA ASN A 145 -4.57 -5.42 -10.83
C ASN A 145 -3.50 -4.74 -9.97
N PHE A 146 -2.74 -5.51 -9.20
CA PHE A 146 -1.62 -4.99 -8.41
C PHE A 146 -0.56 -4.33 -9.29
N GLY A 147 -0.19 -4.97 -10.41
CA GLY A 147 0.72 -4.39 -11.40
C GLY A 147 0.19 -3.08 -12.01
N MET A 148 -1.11 -3.03 -12.35
CA MET A 148 -1.76 -1.83 -12.89
C MET A 148 -1.79 -0.67 -11.90
N VAL A 149 -2.04 -0.95 -10.61
CA VAL A 149 -1.99 0.05 -9.53
C VAL A 149 -0.59 0.64 -9.41
N ASN A 150 0.42 -0.22 -9.27
CA ASN A 150 1.81 0.23 -9.15
C ASN A 150 2.26 1.01 -10.39
N PHE A 151 1.97 0.51 -11.59
CA PHE A 151 2.30 1.19 -12.84
C PHE A 151 1.64 2.57 -12.94
N GLY A 152 0.36 2.68 -12.55
CA GLY A 152 -0.36 3.97 -12.50
C GLY A 152 0.29 4.94 -11.51
N ILE A 153 0.57 4.49 -10.28
CA ILE A 153 1.26 5.32 -9.26
C ILE A 153 2.62 5.78 -9.76
N GLY A 154 3.41 4.90 -10.38
CA GLY A 154 4.71 5.26 -10.94
C GLY A 154 4.64 6.32 -12.03
N ILE A 155 3.72 6.17 -12.99
CA ILE A 155 3.52 7.20 -14.04
C ILE A 155 3.04 8.52 -13.40
N GLY A 156 2.10 8.46 -12.45
CA GLY A 156 1.62 9.65 -11.74
C GLY A 156 2.75 10.39 -11.01
N GLY A 157 3.62 9.66 -10.31
CA GLY A 157 4.81 10.22 -9.66
C GLY A 157 5.78 10.87 -10.66
N PHE A 158 6.00 10.24 -11.81
CA PHE A 158 6.83 10.80 -12.88
C PHE A 158 6.23 12.08 -13.47
N VAL A 159 4.91 12.11 -13.69
CA VAL A 159 4.21 13.33 -14.15
C VAL A 159 4.28 14.42 -13.07
N SER A 160 4.09 14.07 -11.81
CA SER A 160 4.21 14.98 -10.66
C SER A 160 5.55 15.71 -10.64
N MET A 161 6.64 14.98 -10.87
CA MET A 161 8.00 15.52 -10.95
C MET A 161 8.13 16.68 -11.95
N SER A 162 7.40 16.63 -13.07
CA SER A 162 7.47 17.65 -14.12
C SER A 162 6.70 18.92 -13.77
N VAL A 163 5.75 18.85 -12.83
CA VAL A 163 4.81 19.93 -12.50
C VAL A 163 5.16 20.58 -11.15
N VAL A 164 5.54 19.78 -10.15
CA VAL A 164 5.72 20.25 -8.77
C VAL A 164 6.83 21.28 -8.63
N SER A 165 6.58 22.34 -7.83
CA SER A 165 7.57 23.36 -7.52
C SER A 165 7.22 24.08 -6.23
N LEU A 166 8.15 24.16 -5.27
CA LEU A 166 7.99 24.93 -4.03
C LEU A 166 7.98 26.44 -4.29
N SER A 167 8.71 26.91 -5.32
CA SER A 167 8.70 28.32 -5.73
C SER A 167 7.37 28.75 -6.39
N HIS A 168 6.54 27.78 -6.81
CA HIS A 168 5.23 28.01 -7.41
C HIS A 168 4.18 27.11 -6.72
N PRO A 169 3.68 27.48 -5.54
CA PRO A 169 2.75 26.66 -4.74
C PRO A 169 1.50 26.23 -5.50
N MET A 170 1.05 26.99 -6.49
CA MET A 170 -0.07 26.62 -7.37
C MET A 170 0.16 25.29 -8.11
N SER A 171 1.41 24.83 -8.27
CA SER A 171 1.71 23.53 -8.86
C SER A 171 1.09 22.38 -8.06
N PHE A 172 1.06 22.47 -6.73
CA PHE A 172 0.39 21.49 -5.87
C PHE A 172 -1.12 21.52 -6.07
N THR A 173 -1.72 22.71 -6.17
CA THR A 173 -3.15 22.86 -6.49
C THR A 173 -3.51 22.14 -7.79
N TYR A 174 -2.71 22.30 -8.85
CA TYR A 174 -2.94 21.60 -10.13
C TYR A 174 -2.81 20.08 -9.98
N LEU A 175 -1.86 19.58 -9.18
CA LEU A 175 -1.70 18.15 -8.94
C LEU A 175 -2.88 17.56 -8.18
N TYR A 176 -3.38 18.22 -7.14
CA TYR A 176 -4.55 17.77 -6.38
C TYR A 176 -5.83 17.84 -7.22
N LEU A 177 -6.05 18.90 -8.00
CA LEU A 177 -7.17 18.99 -8.95
C LEU A 177 -7.06 17.93 -10.05
N GLY A 178 -5.86 17.69 -10.58
CA GLY A 178 -5.60 16.62 -11.54
C GLY A 178 -5.96 15.25 -10.96
N THR A 179 -5.61 15.00 -9.69
CA THR A 179 -6.02 13.79 -8.96
C THR A 179 -7.53 13.70 -8.84
N ALA A 180 -8.23 14.79 -8.48
CA ALA A 180 -9.69 14.82 -8.42
C ALA A 180 -10.33 14.45 -9.76
N VAL A 181 -9.81 14.99 -10.87
CA VAL A 181 -10.28 14.68 -12.23
C VAL A 181 -10.05 13.20 -12.57
N MET A 182 -8.87 12.64 -12.26
CA MET A 182 -8.58 11.22 -12.51
C MET A 182 -9.53 10.30 -11.71
N TRP A 183 -9.80 10.64 -10.45
CA TRP A 183 -10.77 9.90 -9.65
C TRP A 183 -12.20 10.04 -10.20
N ALA A 184 -12.60 11.20 -10.69
CA ALA A 184 -13.90 11.40 -11.33
C ALA A 184 -14.03 10.52 -12.60
N VAL A 185 -13.00 10.49 -13.45
CA VAL A 185 -12.95 9.62 -14.64
C VAL A 185 -13.03 8.14 -14.25
N MET A 186 -12.30 7.72 -13.21
CA MET A 186 -12.41 6.39 -12.62
C MET A 186 -13.85 6.09 -12.20
N GLY A 187 -14.53 7.05 -11.55
CA GLY A 187 -15.93 6.93 -11.14
C GLY A 187 -16.88 6.68 -12.30
N VAL A 188 -16.72 7.41 -13.40
CA VAL A 188 -17.49 7.20 -14.63
C VAL A 188 -17.27 5.80 -15.20
N ALA A 189 -16.01 5.34 -15.20
CA ALA A 189 -15.68 4.00 -15.67
C ALA A 189 -16.31 2.92 -14.77
N TYR A 190 -16.26 3.05 -13.43
CA TYR A 190 -16.94 2.15 -12.52
C TYR A 190 -18.48 2.21 -12.63
N PHE A 191 -19.05 3.38 -12.91
CA PHE A 191 -20.48 3.50 -13.17
C PHE A 191 -20.91 2.67 -14.39
N SER A 192 -20.06 2.54 -15.40
CA SER A 192 -20.32 1.69 -16.57
C SER A 192 -20.43 0.19 -16.24
N LEU A 193 -19.90 -0.25 -15.09
CA LEU A 193 -19.94 -1.63 -14.59
C LEU A 193 -21.19 -1.94 -13.75
N ARG A 194 -22.19 -1.11 -13.85
CA ARG A 194 -23.43 -1.15 -13.03
C ARG A 194 -24.16 -2.48 -12.99
N HIS A 195 -24.01 -3.33 -13.96
CA HIS A 195 -24.69 -4.63 -14.03
C HIS A 195 -24.00 -5.74 -13.23
N HIS A 196 -22.76 -5.52 -12.74
CA HIS A 196 -21.92 -6.51 -12.04
C HIS A 196 -21.80 -6.28 -10.53
N GLY A 197 -22.26 -5.16 -10.01
CA GLY A 197 -22.02 -4.73 -8.63
C GLY A 197 -23.27 -4.64 -7.76
N GLY A 198 -24.32 -5.44 -8.03
CA GLY A 198 -25.54 -5.47 -7.23
C GLY A 198 -25.35 -6.05 -5.81
N PRO A 199 -26.42 -6.12 -4.97
CA PRO A 199 -26.37 -6.80 -3.68
C PRO A 199 -25.90 -8.24 -3.83
N LEU A 200 -25.31 -8.81 -2.78
CA LEU A 200 -25.09 -10.27 -2.73
C LEU A 200 -26.48 -10.96 -2.72
N ALA A 201 -26.67 -11.93 -3.61
CA ALA A 201 -27.73 -12.91 -3.39
C ALA A 201 -27.43 -13.58 -2.04
N GLU A 202 -28.47 -13.71 -1.20
CA GLU A 202 -28.47 -14.12 0.21
C GLU A 202 -27.12 -14.51 0.83
N PRO A 203 -26.76 -14.00 2.05
CA PRO A 203 -25.56 -14.46 2.73
C PRO A 203 -25.57 -15.99 2.75
N ALA A 204 -24.50 -16.63 2.32
CA ALA A 204 -24.36 -18.07 2.49
C ALA A 204 -24.77 -18.43 3.92
N PRO A 205 -25.57 -19.49 4.14
CA PRO A 205 -25.98 -19.89 5.48
C PRO A 205 -24.73 -19.95 6.35
N LYS A 206 -24.73 -19.21 7.46
CA LYS A 206 -23.67 -19.35 8.46
C LYS A 206 -23.79 -20.79 8.93
N GLU A 207 -22.83 -21.64 8.59
CA GLU A 207 -22.78 -22.97 9.14
C GLU A 207 -22.76 -22.85 10.67
N GLU A 208 -23.75 -23.47 11.33
CA GLU A 208 -23.96 -23.41 12.78
C GLU A 208 -22.78 -23.99 13.61
N GLY A 209 -21.68 -24.40 12.96
CA GLY A 209 -20.44 -24.91 13.56
C GLY A 209 -19.33 -23.89 13.80
N GLU A 210 -19.42 -22.65 13.29
CA GLU A 210 -18.36 -21.65 13.39
C GLU A 210 -18.25 -20.93 14.75
N ARG A 211 -18.20 -21.67 15.87
CA ARG A 211 -17.94 -21.10 17.20
C ARG A 211 -16.47 -20.85 17.53
N GLY A 212 -15.56 -20.95 16.58
CA GLY A 212 -14.17 -20.51 16.72
C GLY A 212 -14.10 -18.99 16.75
N GLY A 213 -14.03 -18.39 17.94
CA GLY A 213 -14.02 -16.94 18.11
C GLY A 213 -12.63 -16.32 17.85
N TRP A 214 -12.57 -14.98 17.79
CA TRP A 214 -11.32 -14.18 17.84
C TRP A 214 -10.36 -14.64 18.93
N HIS A 215 -10.88 -15.19 20.01
CA HIS A 215 -10.14 -15.77 21.09
C HIS A 215 -9.14 -16.87 20.64
N GLN A 216 -9.46 -17.69 19.62
CA GLN A 216 -8.53 -18.67 19.07
C GLN A 216 -7.39 -18.01 18.30
N VAL A 217 -7.69 -16.96 17.51
CA VAL A 217 -6.68 -16.20 16.77
C VAL A 217 -5.68 -15.52 17.72
N ILE A 218 -6.20 -14.89 18.78
CA ILE A 218 -5.37 -14.18 19.78
C ILE A 218 -4.57 -15.18 20.67
N ARG A 219 -5.05 -16.40 20.86
CA ARG A 219 -4.33 -17.44 21.60
C ARG A 219 -3.34 -18.25 20.76
N ASP A 220 -3.45 -18.21 19.43
CA ASP A 220 -2.44 -18.85 18.58
C ASP A 220 -1.13 -18.06 18.63
N ARG A 221 -0.17 -18.58 19.40
CA ARG A 221 1.13 -17.95 19.57
C ARG A 221 1.87 -17.74 18.26
N ARG A 222 1.64 -18.59 17.24
CA ARG A 222 2.26 -18.48 15.92
C ARG A 222 1.70 -17.28 15.17
N MET A 223 0.36 -17.11 15.21
CA MET A 223 -0.29 -15.95 14.58
C MET A 223 0.06 -14.64 15.28
N VAL A 224 0.04 -14.61 16.62
CA VAL A 224 0.44 -13.42 17.38
C VAL A 224 1.89 -13.04 17.09
N HIS A 225 2.80 -14.01 17.04
CA HIS A 225 4.20 -13.78 16.70
C HIS A 225 4.34 -13.22 15.28
N LEU A 226 3.64 -13.80 14.29
CA LEU A 226 3.62 -13.30 12.92
C LEU A 226 3.09 -11.86 12.83
N VAL A 227 1.98 -11.56 13.50
CA VAL A 227 1.37 -10.22 13.56
C VAL A 227 2.34 -9.19 14.15
N LEU A 228 2.94 -9.50 15.31
CA LEU A 228 3.86 -8.57 15.98
C LEU A 228 5.14 -8.33 15.18
N SER A 229 5.75 -9.38 14.63
CA SER A 229 6.93 -9.24 13.78
C SER A 229 6.63 -8.51 12.47
N SER A 230 5.49 -8.80 11.85
CA SER A 230 5.00 -8.07 10.66
C SER A 230 4.69 -6.61 10.97
N LEU A 231 4.13 -6.31 12.14
CA LEU A 231 3.86 -4.93 12.56
C LEU A 231 5.15 -4.11 12.65
N VAL A 232 6.20 -4.68 13.26
CA VAL A 232 7.52 -4.02 13.34
C VAL A 232 8.07 -3.78 11.93
N LEU A 233 8.02 -4.78 11.04
CA LEU A 233 8.46 -4.65 9.65
C LEU A 233 7.67 -3.59 8.89
N LEU A 234 6.35 -3.56 9.04
CA LEU A 234 5.50 -2.60 8.33
C LEU A 234 5.69 -1.17 8.85
N ILE A 235 5.84 -0.96 10.16
CA ILE A 235 6.14 0.37 10.72
C ILE A 235 7.49 0.86 10.21
N SER A 236 8.54 0.01 10.29
CA SER A 236 9.89 0.38 9.87
C SER A 236 10.07 0.39 8.35
N GLY A 237 9.29 -0.38 7.60
CA GLY A 237 9.35 -0.38 6.14
C GLY A 237 8.36 0.60 5.53
N TYR A 238 7.20 0.10 5.13
CA TYR A 238 6.17 0.86 4.41
C TYR A 238 5.76 2.15 5.11
N GLY A 239 5.44 2.06 6.40
CA GLY A 239 4.93 3.20 7.14
C GLY A 239 5.91 4.36 7.21
N SER A 240 7.21 4.06 7.35
CA SER A 240 8.26 5.08 7.34
C SER A 240 8.47 5.69 5.95
N VAL A 241 8.34 4.89 4.87
CA VAL A 241 8.40 5.42 3.49
C VAL A 241 7.24 6.39 3.24
N GLU A 242 6.02 6.00 3.61
CA GLU A 242 4.84 6.84 3.40
C GLU A 242 4.83 8.10 4.28
N ALA A 243 5.27 7.97 5.53
CA ALA A 243 5.15 9.05 6.50
C ALA A 243 6.25 10.11 6.43
N GLY A 244 7.50 9.70 6.14
CA GLY A 244 8.63 10.62 6.36
C GLY A 244 9.70 10.64 5.28
N PHE A 245 9.76 9.64 4.40
CA PHE A 245 10.83 9.57 3.41
C PHE A 245 10.92 10.83 2.53
N ALA A 246 9.78 11.27 1.96
CA ALA A 246 9.75 12.41 1.08
C ALA A 246 10.20 13.72 1.78
N ILE A 247 9.71 13.96 3.01
CA ILE A 247 10.09 15.15 3.77
C ILE A 247 11.57 15.09 4.20
N TYR A 248 12.07 13.90 4.55
CA TYR A 248 13.47 13.69 4.92
C TYR A 248 14.41 14.04 3.76
N VAL A 249 14.18 13.50 2.58
CA VAL A 249 15.06 13.72 1.42
C VAL A 249 15.03 15.16 0.91
N VAL A 250 13.92 15.87 1.10
CA VAL A 250 13.83 17.28 0.74
C VAL A 250 14.52 18.17 1.77
N ASN A 251 14.30 17.95 3.05
CA ASN A 251 14.73 18.87 4.11
C ASN A 251 16.13 18.53 4.65
N VAL A 252 16.54 17.26 4.64
CA VAL A 252 17.84 16.81 5.16
C VAL A 252 18.85 16.61 4.03
N ASP A 253 18.47 15.91 2.96
CA ASP A 253 19.35 15.64 1.82
C ASP A 253 19.38 16.80 0.82
N HIS A 254 18.52 17.80 0.98
CA HIS A 254 18.37 18.96 0.08
C HIS A 254 18.09 18.57 -1.39
N VAL A 255 17.48 17.42 -1.58
CA VAL A 255 17.04 16.96 -2.91
C VAL A 255 15.80 17.73 -3.33
N SER A 256 15.72 18.13 -4.59
CA SER A 256 14.57 18.88 -5.08
C SER A 256 13.28 18.08 -4.99
N VAL A 257 12.16 18.73 -4.67
CA VAL A 257 10.82 18.10 -4.60
C VAL A 257 10.48 17.37 -5.91
N LYS A 258 10.93 17.90 -7.05
CA LYS A 258 10.76 17.25 -8.37
C LYS A 258 11.39 15.85 -8.41
N ALA A 259 12.55 15.69 -7.78
CA ALA A 259 13.26 14.42 -7.77
C ALA A 259 12.56 13.35 -6.92
N VAL A 260 11.71 13.74 -5.96
CA VAL A 260 10.92 12.78 -5.16
C VAL A 260 10.07 11.88 -6.05
N GLY A 261 9.40 12.46 -7.06
CA GLY A 261 8.62 11.68 -8.04
C GLY A 261 9.49 10.69 -8.83
N LEU A 262 10.72 11.10 -9.22
CA LEU A 262 11.69 10.21 -9.89
C LEU A 262 12.10 9.04 -8.97
N ILE A 263 12.43 9.34 -7.71
CA ILE A 263 12.84 8.33 -6.72
C ILE A 263 11.72 7.28 -6.53
N PHE A 264 10.48 7.70 -6.36
CA PHE A 264 9.34 6.77 -6.25
C PHE A 264 9.03 6.04 -7.56
N ALA A 265 9.29 6.66 -8.72
CA ALA A 265 9.18 5.96 -9.99
C ALA A 265 10.18 4.79 -10.09
N PHE A 266 11.41 4.94 -9.59
CA PHE A 266 12.38 3.85 -9.52
C PHE A 266 11.88 2.67 -8.68
N ASN A 267 11.28 2.92 -7.51
CA ASN A 267 10.62 1.89 -6.72
C ASN A 267 9.59 1.14 -7.56
N THR A 268 8.64 1.86 -8.12
CA THR A 268 7.52 1.27 -8.85
C THR A 268 7.95 0.49 -10.10
N PHE A 269 8.86 1.03 -10.89
CA PHE A 269 9.40 0.33 -12.05
C PHE A 269 10.17 -0.93 -11.63
N THR A 270 10.92 -0.87 -10.53
CA THR A 270 11.61 -2.04 -10.01
C THR A 270 10.61 -3.15 -9.66
N ILE A 271 9.50 -2.83 -8.98
CA ILE A 271 8.43 -3.80 -8.69
C ILE A 271 7.95 -4.46 -9.98
N VAL A 272 7.58 -3.67 -10.99
CA VAL A 272 7.01 -4.18 -12.26
C VAL A 272 7.98 -5.13 -12.96
N PHE A 273 9.27 -4.77 -13.04
CA PHE A 273 10.27 -5.59 -13.75
C PHE A 273 10.71 -6.81 -12.95
N VAL A 274 10.77 -6.72 -11.64
CA VAL A 274 11.35 -7.78 -10.79
C VAL A 274 10.29 -8.76 -10.27
N GLN A 275 9.00 -8.40 -10.26
CA GLN A 275 7.92 -9.24 -9.70
C GLN A 275 7.96 -10.68 -10.18
N HIS A 276 8.16 -10.90 -11.48
CA HIS A 276 8.22 -12.25 -12.05
C HIS A 276 9.45 -13.04 -11.57
N LEU A 277 10.60 -12.38 -11.44
CA LEU A 277 11.84 -12.99 -10.92
C LEU A 277 11.71 -13.32 -9.43
N ALA A 278 11.05 -12.43 -8.68
CA ALA A 278 10.78 -12.64 -7.26
C ALA A 278 9.94 -13.90 -7.01
N LEU A 279 8.88 -14.12 -7.79
CA LEU A 279 8.05 -15.32 -7.69
C LEU A 279 8.87 -16.61 -7.93
N ARG A 280 9.76 -16.62 -8.94
CA ARG A 280 10.68 -17.74 -9.18
C ARG A 280 11.66 -17.94 -8.03
N PHE A 281 12.14 -16.85 -7.47
CA PHE A 281 13.06 -16.91 -6.33
C PHE A 281 12.42 -17.49 -5.07
N ILE A 282 11.14 -17.17 -4.82
CA ILE A 282 10.40 -17.63 -3.64
C ILE A 282 10.07 -19.12 -3.70
N ALA A 283 9.86 -19.68 -4.90
CA ALA A 283 9.41 -21.05 -5.10
C ALA A 283 10.31 -22.06 -4.34
N GLY A 284 9.69 -22.90 -3.49
CA GLY A 284 10.36 -23.91 -2.69
C GLY A 284 11.25 -23.40 -1.54
N ARG A 285 11.27 -22.08 -1.28
CA ARG A 285 12.05 -21.51 -0.17
C ARG A 285 11.20 -21.30 1.07
N SER A 286 11.87 -21.39 2.22
CA SER A 286 11.28 -21.09 3.54
C SER A 286 10.71 -19.67 3.55
N ARG A 287 9.41 -19.54 3.79
CA ARG A 287 8.69 -18.25 3.83
C ARG A 287 9.22 -17.32 4.91
N THR A 288 9.52 -17.87 6.09
CA THR A 288 10.10 -17.09 7.18
C THR A 288 11.48 -16.55 6.84
N ARG A 289 12.31 -17.31 6.10
CA ARG A 289 13.61 -16.82 5.62
C ARG A 289 13.45 -15.75 4.54
N VAL A 290 12.49 -15.89 3.64
CA VAL A 290 12.18 -14.86 2.64
C VAL A 290 11.72 -13.58 3.32
N MET A 291 10.85 -13.66 4.34
CA MET A 291 10.45 -12.48 5.11
C MET A 291 11.62 -11.87 5.90
N GLY A 292 12.55 -12.69 6.38
CA GLY A 292 13.81 -12.20 6.96
C GLY A 292 14.66 -11.42 5.95
N ALA A 293 14.75 -11.92 4.71
CA ALA A 293 15.43 -11.22 3.61
C ALA A 293 14.73 -9.89 3.26
N VAL A 294 13.40 -9.81 3.33
CA VAL A 294 12.65 -8.55 3.19
C VAL A 294 13.14 -7.51 4.18
N GLY A 295 13.18 -7.84 5.47
CA GLY A 295 13.63 -6.90 6.48
C GLY A 295 15.11 -6.52 6.33
N ALA A 296 15.98 -7.42 5.87
CA ALA A 296 17.36 -7.11 5.56
C ALA A 296 17.49 -6.13 4.35
N LEU A 297 16.70 -6.34 3.30
CA LEU A 297 16.64 -5.43 2.14
C LEU A 297 16.11 -4.05 2.55
N TRP A 298 15.06 -4.00 3.36
CA TRP A 298 14.53 -2.73 3.87
C TRP A 298 15.53 -2.02 4.77
N ALA A 299 16.23 -2.74 5.65
CA ALA A 299 17.30 -2.16 6.46
C ALA A 299 18.44 -1.59 5.59
N LEU A 300 18.87 -2.33 4.57
CA LEU A 300 19.88 -1.86 3.62
C LEU A 300 19.43 -0.58 2.90
N SER A 301 18.19 -0.55 2.43
CA SER A 301 17.58 0.65 1.83
C SER A 301 17.67 1.85 2.77
N TRP A 302 17.28 1.70 4.04
CA TRP A 302 17.33 2.79 5.02
C TRP A 302 18.74 3.19 5.43
N ILE A 303 19.71 2.28 5.44
CA ILE A 303 21.12 2.63 5.59
C ILE A 303 21.60 3.50 4.42
N MET A 304 21.20 3.16 3.18
CA MET A 304 21.51 3.99 2.01
C MET A 304 20.89 5.38 2.11
N VAL A 305 19.65 5.49 2.62
CA VAL A 305 19.01 6.79 2.93
C VAL A 305 19.81 7.56 3.98
N GLY A 306 20.29 6.91 5.06
CA GLY A 306 21.14 7.57 6.05
C GLY A 306 22.47 8.06 5.50
N VAL A 307 23.06 7.35 4.53
CA VAL A 307 24.30 7.75 3.86
C VAL A 307 24.08 8.93 2.91
N SER A 308 22.88 9.04 2.28
CA SER A 308 22.60 10.12 1.31
C SER A 308 22.75 11.52 1.91
N ALA A 309 22.48 11.69 3.19
CA ALA A 309 22.65 12.96 3.90
C ALA A 309 24.10 13.45 4.05
N HIS A 310 25.08 12.60 3.75
CA HIS A 310 26.52 12.89 3.94
C HIS A 310 27.31 13.00 2.64
N VAL A 311 26.63 13.00 1.48
CA VAL A 311 27.27 13.05 0.16
C VAL A 311 26.74 14.22 -0.67
N ALA A 312 27.38 14.52 -1.79
CA ALA A 312 26.91 15.57 -2.70
C ALA A 312 25.51 15.24 -3.24
N VAL A 313 24.66 16.25 -3.45
CA VAL A 313 23.23 16.11 -3.81
C VAL A 313 22.99 15.21 -5.04
N TRP A 314 23.87 15.27 -6.04
CA TRP A 314 23.72 14.40 -7.21
C TRP A 314 24.02 12.92 -6.90
N VAL A 315 24.98 12.65 -5.97
CA VAL A 315 25.27 11.30 -5.46
C VAL A 315 24.11 10.84 -4.58
N ALA A 316 23.59 11.72 -3.72
CA ALA A 316 22.43 11.46 -2.89
C ALA A 316 21.23 11.03 -3.75
N LEU A 317 20.94 11.73 -4.85
CA LEU A 317 19.85 11.37 -5.77
C LEU A 317 20.02 9.95 -6.33
N VAL A 318 21.21 9.61 -6.81
CA VAL A 318 21.49 8.25 -7.33
C VAL A 318 21.32 7.21 -6.21
N LEU A 319 21.86 7.49 -5.03
CA LEU A 319 21.78 6.59 -3.88
C LEU A 319 20.34 6.40 -3.41
N LEU A 320 19.50 7.44 -3.42
CA LEU A 320 18.08 7.39 -3.09
C LEU A 320 17.27 6.60 -4.13
N CYS A 321 17.55 6.76 -5.43
CA CYS A 321 16.94 5.93 -6.47
C CYS A 321 17.31 4.45 -6.27
N LEU A 322 18.55 4.13 -5.97
CA LEU A 322 19.00 2.77 -5.69
C LEU A 322 18.39 2.24 -4.39
N SER A 323 18.28 3.06 -3.34
CA SER A 323 17.68 2.67 -2.07
C SER A 323 16.23 2.25 -2.25
N THR A 324 15.44 3.04 -3.01
CA THR A 324 14.04 2.69 -3.29
C THR A 324 13.90 1.49 -4.21
N ALA A 325 14.85 1.25 -5.11
CA ALA A 325 14.92 0.01 -5.88
C ALA A 325 15.19 -1.21 -4.96
N VAL A 326 16.14 -1.10 -4.02
CA VAL A 326 16.40 -2.15 -3.01
C VAL A 326 15.17 -2.37 -2.12
N PHE A 327 14.49 -1.31 -1.72
CA PHE A 327 13.24 -1.39 -0.97
C PHE A 327 12.18 -2.18 -1.76
N ALA A 328 12.02 -1.88 -3.05
CA ALA A 328 11.10 -2.54 -3.97
C ALA A 328 11.37 -4.05 -4.10
N LEU A 329 12.65 -4.51 -4.06
CA LEU A 329 12.96 -5.93 -3.99
C LEU A 329 12.34 -6.59 -2.75
N GLY A 330 12.40 -5.92 -1.61
CA GLY A 330 11.72 -6.37 -0.40
C GLY A 330 10.21 -6.45 -0.57
N GLU A 331 9.58 -5.43 -1.17
CA GLU A 331 8.13 -5.40 -1.44
C GLU A 331 7.67 -6.56 -2.34
N THR A 332 8.42 -6.85 -3.40
CA THR A 332 8.12 -7.94 -4.32
C THR A 332 8.21 -9.33 -3.67
N LEU A 333 9.04 -9.48 -2.65
CA LEU A 333 9.13 -10.70 -1.83
C LEU A 333 8.03 -10.76 -0.76
N TRP A 334 7.73 -9.63 -0.12
CA TRP A 334 6.69 -9.54 0.92
C TRP A 334 5.30 -9.88 0.40
N SER A 335 4.93 -9.28 -0.73
CA SER A 335 3.57 -9.32 -1.27
C SER A 335 2.98 -10.74 -1.44
N PRO A 336 3.68 -11.73 -2.00
CA PRO A 336 3.16 -13.10 -2.12
C PRO A 336 3.39 -13.95 -0.86
N VAL A 337 4.44 -13.68 -0.07
CA VAL A 337 4.85 -14.55 1.04
C VAL A 337 4.03 -14.32 2.30
N SER A 338 3.77 -13.07 2.66
CA SER A 338 3.05 -12.73 3.88
C SER A 338 1.62 -13.29 3.91
N PRO A 339 0.77 -13.10 2.87
CA PRO A 339 -0.57 -13.70 2.84
C PRO A 339 -0.55 -15.24 2.79
N ALA A 340 0.41 -15.84 2.09
CA ALA A 340 0.55 -17.28 2.03
C ALA A 340 0.85 -17.87 3.42
N LEU A 341 1.78 -17.26 4.15
CA LEU A 341 2.12 -17.70 5.50
C LEU A 341 0.93 -17.58 6.47
N VAL A 342 0.16 -16.51 6.39
CA VAL A 342 -1.08 -16.33 7.17
C VAL A 342 -2.08 -17.47 6.87
N ASN A 343 -2.29 -17.79 5.58
CA ASN A 343 -3.26 -18.81 5.18
C ASN A 343 -2.83 -20.23 5.55
N ASP A 344 -1.53 -20.50 5.62
CA ASP A 344 -1.02 -21.83 5.96
C ASP A 344 -0.97 -22.08 7.46
N ILE A 345 -0.79 -21.03 8.28
CA ILE A 345 -0.94 -21.11 9.74
C ILE A 345 -2.42 -21.24 10.12
N ALA A 346 -3.32 -20.67 9.33
CA ALA A 346 -4.73 -20.57 9.65
C ALA A 346 -5.46 -21.93 9.50
N PRO A 347 -6.17 -22.42 10.54
CA PRO A 347 -7.16 -23.47 10.35
C PRO A 347 -8.20 -23.07 9.29
N GLU A 348 -8.66 -24.03 8.48
CA GLU A 348 -9.52 -23.75 7.32
C GLU A 348 -10.75 -22.91 7.68
N HIS A 349 -11.45 -23.28 8.77
CA HIS A 349 -12.65 -22.58 9.26
C HIS A 349 -12.37 -21.20 9.88
N LEU A 350 -11.09 -20.82 10.11
CA LEU A 350 -10.69 -19.53 10.68
C LEU A 350 -9.90 -18.64 9.74
N ARG A 351 -9.65 -19.08 8.49
CA ARG A 351 -8.86 -18.31 7.50
C ARG A 351 -9.29 -16.86 7.37
N GLY A 352 -10.59 -16.61 7.35
CA GLY A 352 -11.13 -15.24 7.29
C GLY A 352 -10.67 -14.36 8.46
N ARG A 353 -10.69 -14.90 9.68
CA ARG A 353 -10.27 -14.16 10.90
C ARG A 353 -8.76 -13.95 10.96
N TYR A 354 -7.96 -14.94 10.52
CA TYR A 354 -6.51 -14.80 10.41
C TYR A 354 -6.12 -13.72 9.40
N ASN A 355 -6.76 -13.71 8.22
CA ASN A 355 -6.55 -12.65 7.24
C ASN A 355 -7.02 -11.27 7.74
N ALA A 356 -8.12 -11.21 8.48
CA ALA A 356 -8.58 -9.98 9.11
C ALA A 356 -7.57 -9.45 10.15
N ALA A 357 -6.98 -10.33 10.97
CA ALA A 357 -5.91 -9.96 11.91
C ALA A 357 -4.67 -9.43 11.18
N SER A 358 -4.29 -10.05 10.05
CA SER A 358 -3.23 -9.53 9.18
C SER A 358 -3.58 -8.16 8.59
N GLY A 359 -4.82 -7.94 8.17
CA GLY A 359 -5.31 -6.64 7.71
C GLY A 359 -5.25 -5.56 8.80
N LEU A 360 -5.60 -5.90 10.04
CA LEU A 360 -5.47 -5.00 11.18
C LEU A 360 -4.01 -4.59 11.44
N THR A 361 -3.04 -5.47 11.14
CA THR A 361 -1.61 -5.16 11.25
C THR A 361 -1.22 -4.00 10.32
N TRP A 362 -1.71 -4.01 9.07
CA TRP A 362 -1.52 -2.92 8.12
C TRP A 362 -2.14 -1.60 8.61
N GLY A 363 -3.39 -1.65 9.07
CA GLY A 363 -4.07 -0.47 9.63
C GLY A 363 -3.33 0.11 10.84
N THR A 364 -2.86 -0.75 11.73
CA THR A 364 -2.10 -0.36 12.93
C THR A 364 -0.74 0.25 12.55
N ALA A 365 -0.04 -0.33 11.58
CA ALA A 365 1.22 0.24 11.07
C ALA A 365 1.00 1.60 10.43
N GLY A 366 -0.04 1.75 9.59
CA GLY A 366 -0.42 3.03 8.98
C GLY A 366 -0.80 4.12 9.98
N MET A 367 -1.26 3.75 11.17
CA MET A 367 -1.53 4.67 12.27
C MET A 367 -0.25 5.01 13.06
N LEU A 368 0.55 4.02 13.43
CA LEU A 368 1.69 4.21 14.33
C LEU A 368 2.91 4.81 13.62
N ALA A 369 3.18 4.42 12.37
CA ALA A 369 4.38 4.87 11.66
C ALA A 369 4.41 6.40 11.47
N PRO A 370 3.34 7.08 11.03
CA PRO A 370 3.34 8.54 10.93
C PRO A 370 3.52 9.22 12.30
N ALA A 371 2.88 8.70 13.35
CA ALA A 371 3.01 9.25 14.70
C ALA A 371 4.45 9.16 15.20
N ILE A 372 5.10 7.98 15.06
CA ILE A 372 6.49 7.77 15.46
C ILE A 372 7.42 8.64 14.62
N THR A 373 7.23 8.68 13.30
CA THR A 373 8.04 9.49 12.38
C THR A 373 7.95 10.98 12.72
N GLY A 374 6.74 11.48 12.97
CA GLY A 374 6.51 12.88 13.34
C GLY A 374 7.27 13.28 14.60
N VAL A 375 7.18 12.46 15.65
CA VAL A 375 7.91 12.70 16.91
C VAL A 375 9.42 12.75 16.68
N ILE A 376 9.96 11.82 15.89
CA ILE A 376 11.40 11.74 15.63
C ILE A 376 11.88 12.95 14.81
N LEU A 377 11.15 13.30 13.75
CA LEU A 377 11.55 14.39 12.86
C LEU A 377 11.38 15.77 13.52
N GLU A 378 10.43 15.95 14.44
CA GLU A 378 10.30 17.21 15.20
C GLU A 378 11.25 17.33 16.39
N SER A 379 11.77 16.22 16.92
CA SER A 379 12.67 16.22 18.09
C SER A 379 14.13 16.50 17.75
N HIS A 380 14.44 17.04 16.57
CA HIS A 380 15.81 17.23 16.07
C HIS A 380 16.66 15.94 16.05
N LEU A 381 15.98 14.77 15.93
CA LEU A 381 16.59 13.46 15.83
C LEU A 381 16.53 12.92 14.38
N GLU A 382 16.25 13.79 13.40
CA GLU A 382 16.10 13.45 11.99
C GLU A 382 17.29 12.66 11.43
N LYS A 383 18.52 12.96 11.88
CA LYS A 383 19.73 12.24 11.46
C LYS A 383 19.75 10.77 11.92
N TRP A 384 19.09 10.46 13.02
CA TRP A 384 19.01 9.11 13.56
C TRP A 384 17.83 8.30 12.98
N TRP A 385 16.87 8.97 12.37
CA TRP A 385 15.67 8.33 11.86
C TRP A 385 15.95 7.17 10.89
N PRO A 386 16.80 7.29 9.84
CA PRO A 386 17.10 6.16 8.96
C PRO A 386 17.74 4.97 9.70
N ILE A 387 18.58 5.25 10.70
CA ILE A 387 19.24 4.20 11.50
C ILE A 387 18.21 3.48 12.38
N LEU A 388 17.29 4.21 13.02
CA LEU A 388 16.23 3.63 13.83
C LEU A 388 15.31 2.76 12.98
N VAL A 389 14.94 3.21 11.79
CA VAL A 389 14.11 2.46 10.85
C VAL A 389 14.84 1.21 10.33
N ALA A 390 16.12 1.31 9.98
CA ALA A 390 16.93 0.17 9.61
C ALA A 390 17.04 -0.85 10.75
N GLY A 391 17.27 -0.38 11.98
CA GLY A 391 17.28 -1.21 13.18
C GLY A 391 15.95 -1.94 13.42
N GLY A 392 14.82 -1.22 13.31
CA GLY A 392 13.49 -1.81 13.40
C GLY A 392 13.24 -2.87 12.33
N SER A 393 13.68 -2.62 11.08
CA SER A 393 13.58 -3.61 10.00
C SER A 393 14.38 -4.88 10.29
N LEU A 394 15.59 -4.77 10.87
CA LEU A 394 16.39 -5.92 11.28
C LEU A 394 15.76 -6.66 12.47
N VAL A 395 15.22 -5.95 13.45
CA VAL A 395 14.50 -6.56 14.59
C VAL A 395 13.30 -7.35 14.06
N GLY A 396 12.49 -6.78 13.19
CA GLY A 396 11.37 -7.47 12.56
C GLY A 396 11.82 -8.69 11.73
N ALA A 397 12.93 -8.58 10.99
CA ALA A 397 13.52 -9.68 10.23
C ALA A 397 13.92 -10.86 11.14
N VAL A 398 14.64 -10.57 12.22
CA VAL A 398 15.06 -11.59 13.19
C VAL A 398 13.82 -12.20 13.86
N ALA A 399 12.87 -11.36 14.30
CA ALA A 399 11.65 -11.82 14.94
C ALA A 399 10.86 -12.79 14.03
N VAL A 400 10.65 -12.46 12.75
CA VAL A 400 9.91 -13.36 11.86
C VAL A 400 10.68 -14.65 11.55
N MET A 401 12.02 -14.60 11.51
CA MET A 401 12.84 -15.81 11.31
C MET A 401 12.74 -16.78 12.48
N THR A 402 12.60 -16.29 13.72
CA THR A 402 12.44 -17.18 14.90
C THR A 402 11.13 -17.94 14.88
N LEU A 403 10.09 -17.44 14.17
CA LEU A 403 8.82 -18.14 13.97
C LEU A 403 9.01 -19.52 13.30
N ARG A 404 10.05 -19.69 12.50
CA ARG A 404 10.38 -20.94 11.81
C ARG A 404 10.40 -22.18 12.72
N HIS A 405 10.80 -22.01 13.98
CA HIS A 405 10.90 -23.11 14.94
C HIS A 405 9.53 -23.65 15.39
N SER A 406 8.47 -22.87 15.21
CA SER A 406 7.10 -23.24 15.57
C SER A 406 6.23 -23.64 14.37
N LEU A 407 6.79 -23.61 13.15
CA LEU A 407 6.09 -23.96 11.92
C LEU A 407 6.49 -25.34 11.42
N THR A 408 5.54 -26.05 10.85
CA THR A 408 5.80 -27.28 10.09
C THR A 408 6.54 -26.98 8.78
N VAL A 409 7.04 -28.04 8.12
CA VAL A 409 7.76 -27.93 6.85
C VAL A 409 6.85 -27.35 5.77
N THR A 410 5.58 -27.76 5.75
CA THR A 410 4.57 -27.30 4.77
C THR A 410 4.13 -25.86 5.05
N GLU A 411 3.84 -25.48 6.29
CA GLU A 411 3.48 -24.11 6.66
C GLU A 411 4.58 -23.09 6.30
N ASP A 412 5.85 -23.50 6.43
CA ASP A 412 6.98 -22.64 6.05
C ASP A 412 7.34 -22.73 4.53
N GLY A 413 6.53 -23.43 3.71
CA GLY A 413 6.73 -23.56 2.26
C GLY A 413 7.93 -24.39 1.85
N ARG A 414 8.49 -25.21 2.73
CA ARG A 414 9.68 -26.03 2.45
C ARG A 414 9.35 -27.37 1.75
N GLY A 415 8.08 -27.72 1.63
CA GLY A 415 7.59 -28.95 1.02
C GLY A 415 7.15 -28.81 -0.46
N ASP A 416 7.05 -27.59 -0.99
CA ASP A 416 6.42 -27.29 -2.27
C ASP A 416 7.39 -27.41 -3.47
N VAL A 417 8.33 -28.33 -3.47
CA VAL A 417 9.27 -28.56 -4.60
C VAL A 417 8.70 -29.46 -5.68
N VAL A 418 7.39 -29.53 -5.84
CA VAL A 418 6.81 -30.26 -6.98
C VAL A 418 5.86 -29.33 -7.75
N LEU A 419 6.19 -29.12 -9.03
CA LEU A 419 5.40 -28.47 -10.08
C LEU A 419 5.68 -26.98 -10.40
N VAL A 420 6.91 -26.62 -10.79
CA VAL A 420 7.14 -25.57 -11.82
C VAL A 420 8.28 -26.03 -12.74
N ALA A 421 8.11 -27.19 -13.36
CA ALA A 421 8.91 -27.65 -14.49
C ALA A 421 7.96 -28.37 -15.45
N ALA A 422 7.17 -27.60 -16.18
CA ALA A 422 6.55 -27.97 -17.45
C ALA A 422 6.17 -26.68 -18.21
#